data_9e87f509681b6d731379f896792bf678
#
_entry.id   9e87f509681b6d731379f896792bf678
#
_cell.length_a   1.000
_cell.length_b   1.000
_cell.length_c   1.000
_cell.angle_alpha   90.00
_cell.angle_beta   90.00
_cell.angle_gamma   90.00
#
_symmetry.space_group_name_H-M   'P 1'
#
loop_
_entity.id
_entity.type
_entity.pdbx_description
1 polymer ?
#
loop_
_entity_poly.entity_id
_entity_poly.type
_entity_poly.pdbx_seq_one_letter_code
_entity_poly.pdbx_strand_id
1 'polypeptide(L)'
;MKLRIGILGTRGIPNHYGGFEHISEYVSAGLVKRGHAVTVYNSHNHPYTASEWNGVTIKHCYDPEYLIGTAGQFVYDMNCLLDARKQNFDVVLLMGYTSSSVWGKIYPKNSTIITNMDGLEWKRTKYSKRVQQFLKYAEKLAVKYSHYYISDSMVIRSYLAEKYAINSQYIPYGADVFTEVEREQLDHAEALNEDYFLLMARMEPENNIEAILEGFNSSNSKRKFKVLGDTGNRFGKYITNRFNNDDRIQFKGSIFDNTKVRALQNNSYLYFHGHSVGGTNPSLLEAMASEALIAAHDNPFNKSVLSGDAFYFSNAAGVKDLVENVQRKDMEKLMVSNNLHKIQYQFNWEKVIDGYESFILECYDNLNYERIITGQR
;
A
#
# COMPACT_ATOMS: atom_id res chain seq x y z
N MET A 1 12.36 -18.05 -19.03
CA MET A 1 11.87 -19.32 -18.41
C MET A 1 10.41 -19.12 -18.00
N LYS A 2 9.54 -20.12 -18.16
CA LYS A 2 8.13 -20.03 -17.72
C LYS A 2 7.98 -20.71 -16.36
N LEU A 3 7.53 -19.98 -15.35
CA LEU A 3 7.29 -20.49 -13.98
C LEU A 3 5.80 -20.60 -13.68
N ARG A 4 5.45 -21.47 -12.73
CA ARG A 4 4.14 -21.55 -12.09
C ARG A 4 4.21 -20.83 -10.76
N ILE A 5 3.51 -19.72 -10.63
CA ILE A 5 3.59 -18.80 -9.49
C ILE A 5 2.24 -18.76 -8.77
N GLY A 6 2.24 -19.04 -7.47
CA GLY A 6 1.08 -18.86 -6.59
C GLY A 6 1.22 -17.57 -5.77
N ILE A 7 0.21 -16.70 -5.77
CA ILE A 7 0.16 -15.47 -4.97
C ILE A 7 -0.93 -15.62 -3.91
N LEU A 8 -0.53 -15.54 -2.63
CA LEU A 8 -1.36 -15.72 -1.45
C LEU A 8 -1.21 -14.52 -0.49
N GLY A 9 -2.07 -14.45 0.52
CA GLY A 9 -1.99 -13.41 1.56
C GLY A 9 -2.74 -12.11 1.21
N THR A 10 -3.55 -12.13 0.16
CA THR A 10 -4.48 -11.06 -0.20
C THR A 10 -5.92 -11.54 -0.05
N ARG A 11 -6.90 -10.64 -0.05
CA ARG A 11 -8.32 -11.03 -0.16
C ARG A 11 -8.74 -11.35 -1.59
N GLY A 12 -7.87 -11.08 -2.56
CA GLY A 12 -8.04 -11.43 -3.97
C GLY A 12 -7.98 -10.26 -4.96
N ILE A 13 -8.10 -10.61 -6.23
CA ILE A 13 -8.12 -9.70 -7.38
C ILE A 13 -9.41 -9.89 -8.20
N PRO A 14 -9.87 -8.86 -8.98
CA PRO A 14 -9.37 -7.49 -9.02
C PRO A 14 -9.54 -6.76 -7.69
N ASN A 15 -8.74 -5.71 -7.48
CA ASN A 15 -8.70 -4.99 -6.21
C ASN A 15 -10.05 -4.38 -5.82
N HIS A 16 -10.48 -4.62 -4.58
CA HIS A 16 -11.66 -3.98 -3.97
C HIS A 16 -11.44 -3.64 -2.48
N TYR A 17 -10.22 -3.84 -1.97
CA TYR A 17 -9.97 -3.74 -0.53
C TYR A 17 -8.77 -2.87 -0.16
N GLY A 18 -7.56 -3.17 -0.63
CA GLY A 18 -6.37 -2.50 -0.10
C GLY A 18 -5.10 -2.62 -0.95
N GLY A 19 -3.97 -2.25 -0.33
CA GLY A 19 -2.69 -2.14 -1.02
C GLY A 19 -2.17 -3.46 -1.56
N PHE A 20 -2.27 -4.56 -0.80
CA PHE A 20 -1.80 -5.87 -1.28
C PHE A 20 -2.63 -6.43 -2.43
N GLU A 21 -3.92 -6.18 -2.44
CA GLU A 21 -4.79 -6.51 -3.56
C GLU A 21 -4.38 -5.70 -4.81
N HIS A 22 -4.12 -4.40 -4.63
CA HIS A 22 -3.72 -3.51 -5.72
C HIS A 22 -2.39 -3.93 -6.35
N ILE A 23 -1.33 -4.18 -5.57
CA ILE A 23 -0.06 -4.64 -6.12
C ILE A 23 -0.16 -6.04 -6.73
N SER A 24 -0.96 -6.95 -6.13
CA SER A 24 -1.17 -8.30 -6.66
C SER A 24 -1.90 -8.29 -8.00
N GLU A 25 -2.83 -7.38 -8.19
CA GLU A 25 -3.54 -7.17 -9.46
C GLU A 25 -2.55 -6.83 -10.59
N TYR A 26 -1.71 -5.81 -10.39
CA TYR A 26 -0.73 -5.39 -11.40
C TYR A 26 0.37 -6.43 -11.63
N VAL A 27 0.96 -6.95 -10.56
CA VAL A 27 2.05 -7.93 -10.64
C VAL A 27 1.58 -9.22 -11.28
N SER A 28 0.41 -9.76 -10.89
CA SER A 28 -0.07 -11.02 -11.47
C SER A 28 -0.36 -10.90 -12.97
N ALA A 29 -1.07 -9.84 -13.38
CA ALA A 29 -1.36 -9.59 -14.80
C ALA A 29 -0.07 -9.32 -15.60
N GLY A 30 0.87 -8.59 -15.03
CA GLY A 30 2.16 -8.31 -15.64
C GLY A 30 2.99 -9.59 -15.85
N LEU A 31 3.07 -10.46 -14.85
CA LEU A 31 3.77 -11.74 -14.95
C LEU A 31 3.13 -12.68 -15.98
N VAL A 32 1.78 -12.69 -16.10
CA VAL A 32 1.10 -13.44 -17.17
C VAL A 32 1.46 -12.91 -18.55
N LYS A 33 1.47 -11.60 -18.76
CA LYS A 33 1.90 -10.98 -20.04
C LYS A 33 3.33 -11.37 -20.43
N ARG A 34 4.20 -11.65 -19.44
CA ARG A 34 5.59 -12.13 -19.62
C ARG A 34 5.72 -13.63 -19.76
N GLY A 35 4.60 -14.34 -19.79
CA GLY A 35 4.54 -15.77 -20.12
C GLY A 35 4.54 -16.72 -18.93
N HIS A 36 4.50 -16.23 -17.68
CA HIS A 36 4.35 -17.07 -16.49
C HIS A 36 2.92 -17.59 -16.33
N ALA A 37 2.74 -18.74 -15.66
CA ALA A 37 1.45 -19.24 -15.24
C ALA A 37 1.17 -18.79 -13.81
N VAL A 38 0.29 -17.80 -13.62
CA VAL A 38 0.03 -17.20 -12.32
C VAL A 38 -1.33 -17.61 -11.78
N THR A 39 -1.38 -17.98 -10.51
CA THR A 39 -2.61 -18.25 -9.76
C THR A 39 -2.68 -17.32 -8.55
N VAL A 40 -3.78 -16.60 -8.40
CA VAL A 40 -4.06 -15.77 -7.21
C VAL A 40 -5.18 -16.40 -6.40
N TYR A 41 -5.03 -16.40 -5.09
CA TYR A 41 -6.04 -16.90 -4.16
C TYR A 41 -6.96 -15.76 -3.73
N ASN A 42 -8.26 -15.94 -3.97
CA ASN A 42 -9.32 -15.04 -3.56
C ASN A 42 -10.11 -15.62 -2.40
N SER A 43 -10.59 -14.75 -1.49
CA SER A 43 -11.65 -15.12 -0.55
C SER A 43 -12.89 -15.58 -1.32
N HIS A 44 -13.58 -16.60 -0.82
CA HIS A 44 -14.84 -17.05 -1.46
C HIS A 44 -15.94 -15.96 -1.42
N ASN A 45 -15.81 -14.96 -0.55
CA ASN A 45 -16.69 -13.79 -0.47
C ASN A 45 -16.25 -12.64 -1.41
N HIS A 46 -15.22 -12.86 -2.20
CA HIS A 46 -14.74 -11.84 -3.15
C HIS A 46 -15.84 -11.51 -4.17
N PRO A 47 -16.11 -10.22 -4.49
CA PRO A 47 -17.17 -9.83 -5.42
C PRO A 47 -16.95 -10.36 -6.84
N TYR A 48 -15.70 -10.59 -7.24
CA TYR A 48 -15.36 -11.22 -8.53
C TYR A 48 -15.35 -12.73 -8.37
N THR A 49 -16.29 -13.41 -9.01
CA THR A 49 -16.53 -14.85 -8.83
C THR A 49 -16.00 -15.74 -9.96
N ALA A 50 -15.49 -15.15 -11.05
CA ALA A 50 -14.92 -15.92 -12.15
C ALA A 50 -13.60 -16.59 -11.75
N SER A 51 -13.25 -17.68 -12.43
CA SER A 51 -12.01 -18.46 -12.20
C SER A 51 -10.77 -17.91 -12.92
N GLU A 52 -10.94 -16.84 -13.71
CA GLU A 52 -9.86 -16.21 -14.46
C GLU A 52 -10.07 -14.69 -14.55
N TRP A 53 -8.98 -13.93 -14.49
CA TRP A 53 -8.97 -12.49 -14.69
C TRP A 53 -7.66 -12.08 -15.41
N ASN A 54 -7.76 -11.46 -16.59
CA ASN A 54 -6.61 -11.06 -17.42
C ASN A 54 -5.55 -12.16 -17.62
N GLY A 55 -5.98 -13.42 -17.80
CA GLY A 55 -5.10 -14.57 -17.96
C GLY A 55 -4.54 -15.12 -16.63
N VAL A 56 -4.85 -14.50 -15.50
CA VAL A 56 -4.51 -14.99 -14.16
C VAL A 56 -5.57 -15.98 -13.71
N THR A 57 -5.16 -17.19 -13.31
CA THR A 57 -6.06 -18.18 -12.70
C THR A 57 -6.46 -17.71 -11.29
N ILE A 58 -7.74 -17.75 -10.96
CA ILE A 58 -8.27 -17.40 -9.63
C ILE A 58 -8.73 -18.65 -8.91
N LYS A 59 -8.28 -18.83 -7.68
CA LYS A 59 -8.71 -19.88 -6.76
C LYS A 59 -9.45 -19.28 -5.58
N HIS A 60 -10.75 -19.59 -5.45
CA HIS A 60 -11.55 -19.15 -4.31
C HIS A 60 -11.40 -20.13 -3.15
N CYS A 61 -10.97 -19.63 -1.99
CA CYS A 61 -10.85 -20.41 -0.74
C CYS A 61 -11.81 -19.92 0.32
N TYR A 62 -12.29 -20.83 1.17
CA TYR A 62 -13.17 -20.50 2.26
C TYR A 62 -12.52 -19.55 3.26
N ASP A 63 -13.22 -18.45 3.54
CA ASP A 63 -12.81 -17.35 4.41
C ASP A 63 -13.94 -17.02 5.37
N PRO A 64 -13.81 -17.35 6.68
CA PRO A 64 -14.81 -17.06 7.69
C PRO A 64 -14.71 -15.65 8.29
N GLU A 65 -14.01 -14.68 7.66
CA GLU A 65 -13.85 -13.33 8.21
C GLU A 65 -15.20 -12.67 8.52
N TYR A 66 -16.23 -12.93 7.72
CA TYR A 66 -17.60 -12.43 7.94
C TYR A 66 -18.28 -12.97 9.21
N LEU A 67 -17.80 -14.11 9.76
CA LEU A 67 -18.33 -14.74 10.98
C LEU A 67 -17.53 -14.37 12.23
N ILE A 68 -16.19 -14.39 12.12
CA ILE A 68 -15.28 -14.28 13.27
C ILE A 68 -14.32 -13.11 13.18
N GLY A 69 -14.59 -12.16 12.26
CA GLY A 69 -13.76 -10.98 12.05
C GLY A 69 -12.36 -11.34 11.55
N THR A 70 -11.38 -10.50 11.83
CA THR A 70 -10.00 -10.65 11.33
C THR A 70 -9.32 -11.98 11.70
N ALA A 71 -9.81 -12.69 12.70
CA ALA A 71 -9.35 -14.06 13.00
C ALA A 71 -9.63 -15.05 11.85
N GLY A 72 -10.64 -14.77 11.02
CA GLY A 72 -10.96 -15.56 9.82
C GLY A 72 -9.83 -15.61 8.80
N GLN A 73 -9.00 -14.57 8.73
CA GLN A 73 -7.86 -14.53 7.82
C GLN A 73 -6.85 -15.66 8.07
N PHE A 74 -6.69 -16.08 9.33
CA PHE A 74 -5.83 -17.22 9.66
C PHE A 74 -6.36 -18.53 9.07
N VAL A 75 -7.67 -18.73 9.10
CA VAL A 75 -8.33 -19.90 8.50
C VAL A 75 -8.25 -19.83 6.98
N TYR A 76 -8.49 -18.66 6.42
CA TYR A 76 -8.38 -18.42 4.97
C TYR A 76 -6.98 -18.73 4.46
N ASP A 77 -5.93 -18.17 5.06
CA ASP A 77 -4.54 -18.43 4.67
C ASP A 77 -4.16 -19.91 4.82
N MET A 78 -4.64 -20.57 5.86
CA MET A 78 -4.46 -22.02 6.00
C MET A 78 -5.06 -22.77 4.82
N ASN A 79 -6.30 -22.46 4.43
CA ASN A 79 -6.98 -23.09 3.30
C ASN A 79 -6.23 -22.84 1.98
N CYS A 80 -5.76 -21.63 1.75
CA CYS A 80 -4.95 -21.27 0.58
C CYS A 80 -3.64 -22.08 0.55
N LEU A 81 -2.94 -22.17 1.67
CA LEU A 81 -1.69 -22.94 1.78
C LEU A 81 -1.88 -24.45 1.58
N LEU A 82 -2.96 -25.02 2.12
CA LEU A 82 -3.30 -26.43 1.92
C LEU A 82 -3.63 -26.76 0.45
N ASP A 83 -4.30 -25.85 -0.27
CA ASP A 83 -4.50 -25.97 -1.71
C ASP A 83 -3.19 -25.78 -2.47
N ALA A 84 -2.40 -24.75 -2.15
CA ALA A 84 -1.12 -24.46 -2.79
C ALA A 84 -0.13 -25.64 -2.76
N ARG A 85 -0.15 -26.43 -1.68
CA ARG A 85 0.66 -27.67 -1.59
C ARG A 85 0.34 -28.72 -2.66
N LYS A 86 -0.87 -28.67 -3.22
CA LYS A 86 -1.34 -29.62 -4.26
C LYS A 86 -1.09 -29.08 -5.66
N GLN A 87 -0.74 -27.80 -5.82
CA GLN A 87 -0.65 -27.15 -7.12
C GLN A 87 0.72 -27.24 -7.81
N ASN A 88 1.76 -27.74 -7.12
CA ASN A 88 3.13 -27.80 -7.64
C ASN A 88 3.63 -26.45 -8.19
N PHE A 89 3.47 -25.38 -7.45
CA PHE A 89 4.04 -24.08 -7.80
C PHE A 89 5.58 -24.13 -7.72
N ASP A 90 6.25 -23.48 -8.66
CA ASP A 90 7.69 -23.26 -8.62
C ASP A 90 8.01 -22.21 -7.55
N VAL A 91 7.18 -21.15 -7.47
CA VAL A 91 7.31 -20.06 -6.51
C VAL A 91 5.96 -19.79 -5.85
N VAL A 92 5.99 -19.56 -4.55
CA VAL A 92 4.86 -19.02 -3.77
C VAL A 92 5.24 -17.66 -3.23
N LEU A 93 4.52 -16.63 -3.68
CA LEU A 93 4.67 -15.27 -3.24
C LEU A 93 3.59 -14.98 -2.17
N LEU A 94 4.04 -14.69 -0.94
CA LEU A 94 3.17 -14.32 0.17
C LEU A 94 3.11 -12.80 0.29
N MET A 95 1.91 -12.23 0.11
CA MET A 95 1.66 -10.80 0.25
C MET A 95 1.28 -10.48 1.69
N GLY A 96 2.29 -10.13 2.49
CA GLY A 96 2.16 -9.99 3.94
C GLY A 96 2.43 -11.30 4.69
N TYR A 97 2.63 -11.16 6.00
CA TYR A 97 3.05 -12.28 6.86
C TYR A 97 2.15 -12.52 8.07
N THR A 98 1.26 -11.60 8.40
CA THR A 98 0.57 -11.56 9.71
C THR A 98 -0.18 -12.85 10.01
N SER A 99 -0.98 -13.34 9.09
CA SER A 99 -1.80 -14.56 9.25
C SER A 99 -1.18 -15.80 8.61
N SER A 100 -0.43 -15.64 7.51
CA SER A 100 0.20 -16.75 6.80
C SER A 100 1.38 -17.37 7.55
N SER A 101 2.20 -16.56 8.23
CA SER A 101 3.46 -17.04 8.85
C SER A 101 3.27 -18.05 9.97
N VAL A 102 2.14 -18.01 10.69
CA VAL A 102 1.83 -19.01 11.75
C VAL A 102 1.69 -20.42 11.19
N TRP A 103 1.41 -20.52 9.91
CA TRP A 103 1.28 -21.78 9.16
C TRP A 103 2.57 -22.18 8.45
N GLY A 104 3.70 -21.58 8.74
CA GLY A 104 4.98 -21.81 8.06
C GLY A 104 5.40 -23.29 7.96
N LYS A 105 5.01 -24.13 8.93
CA LYS A 105 5.27 -25.60 8.87
C LYS A 105 4.52 -26.32 7.73
N ILE A 106 3.45 -25.72 7.22
CA ILE A 106 2.68 -26.29 6.10
C ILE A 106 2.92 -25.57 4.78
N TYR A 107 3.93 -24.72 4.67
CA TYR A 107 4.31 -24.13 3.39
C TYR A 107 4.67 -25.23 2.38
N PRO A 108 4.40 -25.04 1.08
CA PRO A 108 4.79 -25.99 0.03
C PRO A 108 6.30 -26.24 0.02
N LYS A 109 6.74 -27.47 0.29
CA LYS A 109 8.17 -27.78 0.47
C LYS A 109 9.01 -27.66 -0.80
N ASN A 110 8.38 -27.91 -1.96
CA ASN A 110 9.06 -27.92 -3.25
C ASN A 110 9.09 -26.55 -3.93
N SER A 111 8.35 -25.57 -3.38
CA SER A 111 8.28 -24.22 -3.93
C SER A 111 9.33 -23.31 -3.29
N THR A 112 9.79 -22.33 -4.03
CA THR A 112 10.53 -21.18 -3.48
C THR A 112 9.53 -20.25 -2.78
N ILE A 113 9.71 -20.00 -1.49
CA ILE A 113 8.83 -19.13 -0.70
C ILE A 113 9.43 -17.74 -0.63
N ILE A 114 8.75 -16.77 -1.20
CA ILE A 114 9.12 -15.34 -1.14
C ILE A 114 8.02 -14.60 -0.37
N THR A 115 8.40 -13.84 0.66
CA THR A 115 7.44 -13.08 1.47
C THR A 115 7.68 -11.58 1.32
N ASN A 116 6.64 -10.85 0.90
CA ASN A 116 6.62 -9.40 1.03
C ASN A 116 6.37 -9.05 2.50
N MET A 117 7.40 -8.43 3.10
CA MET A 117 7.47 -8.14 4.54
C MET A 117 6.77 -6.83 4.85
N ASP A 118 5.52 -6.70 4.53
CA ASP A 118 4.60 -5.60 4.90
C ASP A 118 5.19 -4.48 5.79
N GLY A 119 4.43 -3.46 6.07
CA GLY A 119 4.78 -2.41 7.03
C GLY A 119 5.02 -2.95 8.44
N LEU A 120 5.58 -2.11 9.30
CA LEU A 120 5.78 -2.44 10.71
C LEU A 120 4.44 -2.44 11.46
N GLU A 121 3.55 -3.40 11.13
CA GLU A 121 2.17 -3.48 11.63
C GLU A 121 2.08 -3.42 13.17
N TRP A 122 3.09 -3.96 13.84
CA TRP A 122 3.17 -3.91 15.31
C TRP A 122 3.40 -2.49 15.88
N LYS A 123 3.75 -1.50 15.05
CA LYS A 123 3.84 -0.08 15.45
C LYS A 123 2.51 0.64 15.44
N ARG A 124 1.47 0.08 14.82
CA ARG A 124 0.17 0.74 14.73
C ARG A 124 -0.49 0.89 16.10
N THR A 125 -0.85 2.12 16.42
CA THR A 125 -1.41 2.49 17.74
C THR A 125 -2.82 1.97 17.97
N LYS A 126 -3.53 1.62 16.91
CA LYS A 126 -4.86 0.99 17.00
C LYS A 126 -4.84 -0.40 17.64
N TYR A 127 -3.69 -1.07 17.69
CA TYR A 127 -3.58 -2.41 18.24
C TYR A 127 -3.20 -2.40 19.73
N SER A 128 -3.83 -3.29 20.51
CA SER A 128 -3.44 -3.52 21.90
C SER A 128 -2.01 -4.07 21.99
N LYS A 129 -1.35 -3.90 23.15
CA LYS A 129 0.01 -4.42 23.38
C LYS A 129 0.13 -5.93 23.11
N ARG A 130 -0.91 -6.72 23.42
CA ARG A 130 -0.91 -8.17 23.14
C ARG A 130 -0.91 -8.45 21.64
N VAL A 131 -1.70 -7.72 20.87
CA VAL A 131 -1.73 -7.84 19.40
C VAL A 131 -0.39 -7.41 18.81
N GLN A 132 0.19 -6.31 19.29
CA GLN A 132 1.52 -5.87 18.85
C GLN A 132 2.61 -6.92 19.12
N GLN A 133 2.56 -7.61 20.27
CA GLN A 133 3.48 -8.71 20.58
C GLN A 133 3.28 -9.91 19.64
N PHE A 134 2.02 -10.25 19.36
CA PHE A 134 1.70 -11.29 18.38
C PHE A 134 2.22 -10.94 16.99
N LEU A 135 2.04 -9.70 16.53
CA LEU A 135 2.53 -9.25 15.22
C LEU A 135 4.08 -9.34 15.13
N LYS A 136 4.80 -9.01 16.20
CA LYS A 136 6.26 -9.24 16.29
C LYS A 136 6.63 -10.72 16.24
N TYR A 137 5.81 -11.59 16.80
CA TYR A 137 6.03 -13.04 16.73
C TYR A 137 5.76 -13.56 15.32
N ALA A 138 4.69 -13.10 14.66
CA ALA A 138 4.39 -13.43 13.27
C ALA A 138 5.53 -13.01 12.31
N GLU A 139 6.12 -11.81 12.53
CA GLU A 139 7.30 -11.34 11.79
C GLU A 139 8.49 -12.31 11.92
N LYS A 140 8.78 -12.78 13.16
CA LYS A 140 9.84 -13.78 13.38
C LYS A 140 9.54 -15.12 12.69
N LEU A 141 8.28 -15.53 12.64
CA LEU A 141 7.89 -16.75 11.92
C LEU A 141 8.05 -16.57 10.40
N ALA A 142 7.71 -15.41 9.86
CA ALA A 142 7.94 -15.11 8.45
C ALA A 142 9.41 -15.22 8.09
N VAL A 143 10.29 -14.60 8.91
CA VAL A 143 11.75 -14.71 8.73
C VAL A 143 12.24 -16.15 8.85
N LYS A 144 11.62 -16.97 9.70
CA LYS A 144 12.03 -18.36 9.90
C LYS A 144 11.63 -19.28 8.74
N TYR A 145 10.47 -19.05 8.10
CA TYR A 145 9.87 -20.00 7.17
C TYR A 145 9.94 -19.57 5.71
N SER A 146 10.30 -18.33 5.41
CA SER A 146 10.50 -17.86 4.05
C SER A 146 11.95 -18.08 3.62
N HIS A 147 12.16 -18.29 2.33
CA HIS A 147 13.50 -18.42 1.74
C HIS A 147 14.04 -17.02 1.39
N TYR A 148 13.18 -16.15 0.86
CA TYR A 148 13.55 -14.80 0.42
C TYR A 148 12.51 -13.78 0.83
N TYR A 149 12.89 -12.49 0.83
CA TYR A 149 12.10 -11.39 1.38
C TYR A 149 12.05 -10.21 0.43
N ILE A 150 10.88 -9.59 0.32
CA ILE A 150 10.68 -8.30 -0.36
C ILE A 150 10.31 -7.26 0.70
N SER A 151 10.84 -6.06 0.57
CA SER A 151 10.44 -4.88 1.33
C SER A 151 9.97 -3.79 0.36
N ASP A 152 8.81 -3.22 0.61
CA ASP A 152 8.26 -2.13 -0.19
C ASP A 152 8.83 -0.74 0.20
N SER A 153 9.65 -0.69 1.25
CA SER A 153 10.26 0.53 1.77
C SER A 153 11.72 0.31 2.16
N MET A 154 12.58 1.29 1.87
CA MET A 154 13.98 1.29 2.31
C MET A 154 14.10 1.30 3.84
N VAL A 155 13.15 1.91 4.54
CA VAL A 155 13.10 1.90 6.03
C VAL A 155 12.86 0.49 6.56
N ILE A 156 11.95 -0.27 5.93
CA ILE A 156 11.69 -1.66 6.31
C ILE A 156 12.88 -2.55 5.95
N ARG A 157 13.49 -2.36 4.78
CA ARG A 157 14.70 -3.06 4.39
C ARG A 157 15.82 -2.90 5.42
N SER A 158 16.12 -1.67 5.83
CA SER A 158 17.12 -1.37 6.87
C SER A 158 16.77 -2.02 8.20
N TYR A 159 15.52 -1.90 8.63
CA TYR A 159 15.04 -2.52 9.87
C TYR A 159 15.21 -4.05 9.88
N LEU A 160 14.90 -4.73 8.79
CA LEU A 160 15.05 -6.19 8.66
C LEU A 160 16.51 -6.60 8.66
N ALA A 161 17.38 -5.84 7.99
CA ALA A 161 18.82 -6.07 7.99
C ALA A 161 19.41 -5.90 9.41
N GLU A 162 19.06 -4.83 10.11
CA GLU A 162 19.55 -4.56 11.46
C GLU A 162 19.05 -5.57 12.50
N LYS A 163 17.76 -5.94 12.41
CA LYS A 163 17.14 -6.77 13.44
C LYS A 163 17.35 -8.27 13.24
N TYR A 164 17.34 -8.72 12.01
CA TYR A 164 17.36 -10.15 11.67
C TYR A 164 18.58 -10.58 10.85
N ALA A 165 19.44 -9.65 10.46
CA ALA A 165 20.56 -9.88 9.56
C ALA A 165 20.14 -10.53 8.22
N ILE A 166 18.94 -10.22 7.73
CA ILE A 166 18.44 -10.70 6.44
C ILE A 166 18.52 -9.60 5.38
N ASN A 167 18.83 -9.99 4.16
CA ASN A 167 18.76 -9.10 3.01
C ASN A 167 17.39 -9.27 2.32
N SER A 168 16.64 -8.17 2.22
CA SER A 168 15.37 -8.14 1.47
C SER A 168 15.53 -7.31 0.21
N GLN A 169 14.89 -7.74 -0.87
CA GLN A 169 14.84 -6.95 -2.10
C GLN A 169 13.88 -5.77 -1.93
N TYR A 170 14.34 -4.57 -2.25
CA TYR A 170 13.48 -3.40 -2.26
C TYR A 170 12.68 -3.37 -3.56
N ILE A 171 11.36 -3.49 -3.46
CA ILE A 171 10.42 -3.35 -4.57
C ILE A 171 9.22 -2.55 -4.06
N PRO A 172 9.12 -1.24 -4.38
CA PRO A 172 8.04 -0.38 -3.91
C PRO A 172 6.71 -0.67 -4.61
N TYR A 173 5.66 0.05 -4.22
CA TYR A 173 4.41 0.15 -4.99
C TYR A 173 4.64 0.98 -6.26
N GLY A 174 3.72 0.82 -7.23
CA GLY A 174 3.65 1.63 -8.43
C GLY A 174 2.47 2.61 -8.39
N ALA A 175 2.51 3.59 -9.27
CA ALA A 175 1.38 4.44 -9.60
C ALA A 175 1.41 4.80 -11.10
N ASP A 176 0.22 5.10 -11.64
CA ASP A 176 0.06 5.52 -13.02
C ASP A 176 -0.02 7.05 -13.10
N VAL A 177 0.72 7.64 -14.02
CA VAL A 177 0.57 9.06 -14.36
C VAL A 177 -0.72 9.30 -15.14
N PHE A 178 -1.16 10.56 -15.23
CA PHE A 178 -2.32 10.91 -16.06
C PHE A 178 -2.07 10.54 -17.53
N THR A 179 -3.07 9.90 -18.12
CA THR A 179 -3.16 9.76 -19.59
C THR A 179 -3.58 11.10 -20.21
N GLU A 180 -3.36 11.27 -21.51
CA GLU A 180 -3.81 12.46 -22.23
C GLU A 180 -5.32 12.66 -22.12
N VAL A 181 -6.09 11.58 -22.23
CA VAL A 181 -7.56 11.61 -22.11
C VAL A 181 -8.00 12.05 -20.71
N GLU A 182 -7.36 11.57 -19.67
CA GLU A 182 -7.66 12.00 -18.30
C GLU A 182 -7.32 13.48 -18.08
N ARG A 183 -6.23 13.98 -18.67
CA ARG A 183 -5.88 15.42 -18.63
C ARG A 183 -6.94 16.28 -19.31
N GLU A 184 -7.37 15.91 -20.50
CA GLU A 184 -8.46 16.59 -21.21
C GLU A 184 -9.77 16.60 -20.39
N GLN A 185 -10.10 15.50 -19.72
CA GLN A 185 -11.26 15.43 -18.84
C GLN A 185 -11.11 16.33 -17.60
N LEU A 186 -9.90 16.49 -17.08
CA LEU A 186 -9.61 17.42 -15.98
C LEU A 186 -9.77 18.87 -16.39
N ASP A 187 -9.29 19.21 -17.58
CA ASP A 187 -9.38 20.58 -18.14
C ASP A 187 -10.83 20.97 -18.45
N HIS A 188 -11.67 19.99 -18.81
CA HIS A 188 -13.10 20.16 -19.08
C HIS A 188 -14.01 19.98 -17.87
N ALA A 189 -13.55 19.27 -16.83
CA ALA A 189 -14.27 19.28 -15.56
C ALA A 189 -14.26 20.71 -15.07
N GLU A 190 -15.44 21.39 -15.12
CA GLU A 190 -15.62 22.75 -14.61
C GLU A 190 -14.82 22.84 -13.32
N ALA A 191 -13.69 23.49 -13.45
CA ALA A 191 -12.68 23.50 -12.43
C ALA A 191 -13.41 23.81 -11.14
N LEU A 192 -13.15 22.98 -10.17
CA LEU A 192 -13.37 23.32 -8.80
C LEU A 192 -12.62 24.64 -8.59
N ASN A 193 -13.26 25.76 -8.96
CA ASN A 193 -12.75 27.13 -8.86
C ASN A 193 -12.56 27.55 -7.39
N GLU A 194 -12.48 26.58 -6.50
CA GLU A 194 -12.28 26.77 -5.09
C GLU A 194 -10.87 26.30 -4.71
N ASP A 195 -10.07 27.22 -4.26
CA ASP A 195 -8.84 26.91 -3.52
C ASP A 195 -9.17 26.12 -2.25
N TYR A 196 -8.73 24.87 -2.15
CA TYR A 196 -8.98 24.03 -0.98
C TYR A 196 -7.73 23.22 -0.59
N PHE A 197 -7.63 22.88 0.68
CA PHE A 197 -6.74 21.88 1.19
C PHE A 197 -7.40 20.50 1.10
N LEU A 198 -6.61 19.46 0.89
CA LEU A 198 -7.12 18.10 0.76
C LEU A 198 -6.36 17.13 1.69
N LEU A 199 -7.12 16.25 2.32
CA LEU A 199 -6.61 15.07 3.02
C LEU A 199 -7.40 13.86 2.55
N MET A 200 -6.70 12.78 2.19
CA MET A 200 -7.32 11.48 1.89
C MET A 200 -6.66 10.40 2.75
N ALA A 201 -7.44 9.79 3.65
CA ALA A 201 -6.94 8.74 4.53
C ALA A 201 -8.07 7.88 5.11
N ARG A 202 -7.76 6.66 5.49
CA ARG A 202 -8.61 5.91 6.42
C ARG A 202 -8.63 6.64 7.77
N MET A 203 -9.80 6.70 8.40
CA MET A 203 -9.96 7.38 9.70
C MET A 203 -9.31 6.54 10.81
N GLU A 204 -7.99 6.66 10.93
CA GLU A 204 -7.15 5.97 11.91
C GLU A 204 -6.19 6.98 12.58
N PRO A 205 -5.90 6.85 13.89
CA PRO A 205 -5.06 7.82 14.62
C PRO A 205 -3.66 7.98 14.02
N GLU A 206 -3.06 6.90 13.52
CA GLU A 206 -1.73 6.90 12.91
C GLU A 206 -1.62 7.70 11.61
N ASN A 207 -2.76 8.13 11.06
CA ASN A 207 -2.81 9.01 9.88
C ASN A 207 -2.81 10.50 10.24
N ASN A 208 -2.60 10.84 11.51
CA ASN A 208 -2.44 12.22 12.03
C ASN A 208 -3.54 13.20 11.61
N ILE A 209 -4.75 12.69 11.34
CA ILE A 209 -5.90 13.49 10.89
C ILE A 209 -6.25 14.56 11.90
N GLU A 210 -6.22 14.21 13.18
CA GLU A 210 -6.52 15.13 14.29
C GLU A 210 -5.54 16.31 14.30
N ALA A 211 -4.24 16.05 14.22
CA ALA A 211 -3.22 17.10 14.22
C ALA A 211 -3.34 18.01 12.97
N ILE A 212 -3.67 17.43 11.82
CA ILE A 212 -3.88 18.18 10.57
C ILE A 212 -5.08 19.12 10.71
N LEU A 213 -6.22 18.59 11.14
CA LEU A 213 -7.45 19.38 11.27
C LEU A 213 -7.36 20.40 12.42
N GLU A 214 -6.67 20.09 13.51
CA GLU A 214 -6.42 21.03 14.61
C GLU A 214 -5.54 22.21 14.16
N GLY A 215 -4.48 21.94 13.40
CA GLY A 215 -3.64 22.98 12.80
C GLY A 215 -4.43 23.87 11.85
N PHE A 216 -5.23 23.28 10.97
CA PHE A 216 -6.10 24.04 10.08
C PHE A 216 -7.17 24.86 10.84
N ASN A 217 -7.89 24.24 11.78
CA ASN A 217 -8.93 24.90 12.57
C ASN A 217 -8.41 26.13 13.33
N SER A 218 -7.15 26.05 13.79
CA SER A 218 -6.49 27.17 14.48
C SER A 218 -5.91 28.25 13.55
N SER A 219 -5.98 28.05 12.24
CA SER A 219 -5.46 28.99 11.23
C SER A 219 -6.50 30.06 10.83
N ASN A 220 -5.98 31.16 10.27
CA ASN A 220 -6.80 32.24 9.72
C ASN A 220 -7.19 32.04 8.24
N SER A 221 -6.88 30.88 7.66
CA SER A 221 -7.18 30.58 6.26
C SER A 221 -8.68 30.65 5.97
N LYS A 222 -9.05 31.22 4.83
CA LYS A 222 -10.43 31.25 4.32
C LYS A 222 -10.76 30.08 3.39
N ARG A 223 -9.75 29.29 3.00
CA ARG A 223 -9.92 28.12 2.12
C ARG A 223 -10.73 27.04 2.80
N LYS A 224 -11.39 26.20 2.02
CA LYS A 224 -12.03 24.98 2.52
C LYS A 224 -10.98 23.89 2.76
N PHE A 225 -11.29 22.96 3.63
CA PHE A 225 -10.50 21.76 3.86
C PHE A 225 -11.37 20.53 3.57
N LYS A 226 -11.07 19.81 2.49
CA LYS A 226 -11.80 18.62 2.09
C LYS A 226 -11.13 17.38 2.68
N VAL A 227 -11.91 16.55 3.39
CA VAL A 227 -11.47 15.33 4.03
C VAL A 227 -12.15 14.14 3.38
N LEU A 228 -11.37 13.27 2.72
CA LEU A 228 -11.85 12.05 2.08
C LEU A 228 -11.51 10.84 2.94
N GLY A 229 -12.48 9.98 3.14
CA GLY A 229 -12.38 8.73 3.89
C GLY A 229 -13.68 8.41 4.61
N ASP A 230 -13.88 7.11 4.88
CA ASP A 230 -15.07 6.64 5.61
C ASP A 230 -15.00 7.04 7.09
N THR A 231 -15.96 7.85 7.53
CA THR A 231 -16.07 8.32 8.91
C THR A 231 -16.92 7.40 9.82
N GLY A 232 -17.36 6.25 9.32
CA GLY A 232 -18.26 5.35 10.03
C GLY A 232 -17.66 4.64 11.25
N ASN A 233 -16.33 4.53 11.33
CA ASN A 233 -15.65 3.91 12.46
C ASN A 233 -15.61 4.85 13.71
N ARG A 234 -15.16 4.31 14.84
CA ARG A 234 -15.14 5.05 16.12
C ARG A 234 -14.28 6.33 16.05
N PHE A 235 -13.12 6.27 15.42
CA PHE A 235 -12.23 7.42 15.32
C PHE A 235 -12.77 8.45 14.33
N GLY A 236 -13.34 8.02 13.20
CA GLY A 236 -14.01 8.92 12.24
C GLY A 236 -15.16 9.70 12.85
N LYS A 237 -16.01 9.03 13.64
CA LYS A 237 -17.09 9.69 14.40
C LYS A 237 -16.55 10.70 15.41
N TYR A 238 -15.47 10.35 16.12
CA TYR A 238 -14.80 11.28 17.04
C TYR A 238 -14.29 12.53 16.31
N ILE A 239 -13.56 12.36 15.21
CA ILE A 239 -13.00 13.46 14.41
C ILE A 239 -14.11 14.34 13.83
N THR A 240 -15.15 13.76 13.26
CA THR A 240 -16.28 14.49 12.71
C THR A 240 -16.95 15.34 13.79
N ASN A 241 -17.23 14.78 14.98
CA ASN A 241 -17.85 15.51 16.08
C ASN A 241 -16.95 16.64 16.61
N ARG A 242 -15.63 16.44 16.65
CA ARG A 242 -14.68 17.44 17.17
C ARG A 242 -14.59 18.67 16.28
N PHE A 243 -14.70 18.48 14.97
CA PHE A 243 -14.47 19.56 13.99
C PHE A 243 -15.74 20.01 13.24
N ASN A 244 -16.94 19.59 13.66
CA ASN A 244 -18.20 19.93 13.01
C ASN A 244 -18.60 21.42 13.14
N ASN A 245 -17.98 22.16 14.05
CA ASN A 245 -18.25 23.59 14.27
C ASN A 245 -17.44 24.52 13.34
N ASP A 246 -16.53 23.98 12.53
CA ASP A 246 -15.78 24.76 11.53
C ASP A 246 -16.33 24.48 10.13
N ASP A 247 -17.15 25.39 9.61
CA ASP A 247 -17.80 25.30 8.29
C ASP A 247 -16.79 25.21 7.12
N ARG A 248 -15.51 25.46 7.38
CA ARG A 248 -14.45 25.31 6.39
C ARG A 248 -14.08 23.86 6.19
N ILE A 249 -14.29 22.96 7.19
CA ILE A 249 -13.93 21.55 7.14
C ILE A 249 -15.10 20.75 6.56
N GLN A 250 -14.84 20.03 5.47
CA GLN A 250 -15.85 19.28 4.74
C GLN A 250 -15.50 17.80 4.67
N PHE A 251 -16.21 16.96 5.40
CA PHE A 251 -16.11 15.51 5.30
C PHE A 251 -16.90 15.00 4.09
N LYS A 252 -16.21 14.47 3.07
CA LYS A 252 -16.79 14.05 1.79
C LYS A 252 -17.08 12.54 1.70
N GLY A 253 -16.74 11.79 2.76
CA GLY A 253 -16.83 10.33 2.73
C GLY A 253 -15.80 9.68 1.81
N SER A 254 -16.01 8.40 1.47
CA SER A 254 -15.18 7.67 0.52
C SER A 254 -15.59 7.99 -0.91
N ILE A 255 -14.60 8.25 -1.77
CA ILE A 255 -14.79 8.39 -3.22
C ILE A 255 -14.04 7.22 -3.87
N PHE A 256 -14.76 6.42 -4.65
CA PHE A 256 -14.20 5.24 -5.35
C PHE A 256 -13.93 5.49 -6.83
N ASP A 257 -14.32 6.63 -7.33
CA ASP A 257 -14.05 7.07 -8.70
C ASP A 257 -12.62 7.65 -8.75
N ASN A 258 -11.69 6.88 -9.31
CA ASN A 258 -10.28 7.24 -9.40
C ASN A 258 -10.08 8.56 -10.15
N THR A 259 -10.83 8.83 -11.20
CA THR A 259 -10.73 10.07 -11.98
C THR A 259 -11.07 11.28 -11.09
N LYS A 260 -12.14 11.18 -10.30
CA LYS A 260 -12.51 12.25 -9.36
C LYS A 260 -11.50 12.43 -8.24
N VAL A 261 -10.94 11.33 -7.70
CA VAL A 261 -9.89 11.41 -6.67
C VAL A 261 -8.66 12.13 -7.22
N ARG A 262 -8.20 11.74 -8.39
CA ARG A 262 -7.04 12.34 -9.07
C ARG A 262 -7.27 13.82 -9.38
N ALA A 263 -8.47 14.17 -9.85
CA ALA A 263 -8.88 15.56 -10.07
C ALA A 263 -8.84 16.39 -8.76
N LEU A 264 -9.34 15.82 -7.66
CA LEU A 264 -9.30 16.48 -6.36
C LEU A 264 -7.86 16.67 -5.85
N GLN A 265 -6.97 15.71 -6.07
CA GLN A 265 -5.56 15.81 -5.70
C GLN A 265 -4.85 16.88 -6.55
N ASN A 266 -5.01 16.85 -7.87
CA ASN A 266 -4.38 17.79 -8.79
C ASN A 266 -4.80 19.26 -8.50
N ASN A 267 -6.10 19.50 -8.30
CA ASN A 267 -6.65 20.82 -8.09
C ASN A 267 -6.53 21.31 -6.62
N SER A 268 -6.03 20.50 -5.69
CA SER A 268 -5.86 20.92 -4.30
C SER A 268 -4.76 21.99 -4.21
N TYR A 269 -4.98 23.00 -3.38
CA TYR A 269 -3.95 24.01 -3.09
C TYR A 269 -2.74 23.38 -2.42
N LEU A 270 -2.98 22.47 -1.46
CA LEU A 270 -1.98 21.65 -0.78
C LEU A 270 -2.65 20.33 -0.33
N TYR A 271 -2.03 19.21 -0.67
CA TYR A 271 -2.46 17.89 -0.25
C TYR A 271 -1.71 17.47 1.02
N PHE A 272 -2.45 17.18 2.10
CA PHE A 272 -1.89 16.72 3.35
C PHE A 272 -1.82 15.19 3.42
N HIS A 273 -0.64 14.66 3.64
CA HIS A 273 -0.36 13.25 3.80
C HIS A 273 0.11 12.93 5.22
N GLY A 274 -0.81 12.49 6.07
CA GLY A 274 -0.54 12.31 7.50
C GLY A 274 -0.01 10.93 7.91
N HIS A 275 0.11 9.97 7.01
CA HIS A 275 0.48 8.58 7.34
C HIS A 275 1.87 8.53 8.02
N SER A 276 1.96 7.85 9.16
CA SER A 276 3.19 7.74 9.95
C SER A 276 3.70 6.31 10.12
N VAL A 277 2.91 5.31 9.75
CA VAL A 277 3.24 3.88 9.85
C VAL A 277 2.87 3.17 8.54
N GLY A 278 3.73 2.29 8.09
CA GLY A 278 3.54 1.50 6.87
C GLY A 278 4.83 1.38 6.09
N GLY A 279 4.73 0.89 4.86
CA GLY A 279 5.78 0.90 3.86
C GLY A 279 5.68 2.11 2.93
N THR A 280 5.93 1.89 1.64
CA THR A 280 5.57 2.86 0.60
C THR A 280 4.06 2.97 0.51
N ASN A 281 3.51 4.16 0.75
CA ASN A 281 2.06 4.34 0.82
C ASN A 281 1.47 4.59 -0.58
N PRO A 282 0.55 3.73 -1.08
CA PRO A 282 -0.06 3.93 -2.40
C PRO A 282 -0.71 5.29 -2.57
N SER A 283 -1.44 5.81 -1.56
CA SER A 283 -2.11 7.11 -1.67
C SER A 283 -1.13 8.30 -1.76
N LEU A 284 0.11 8.12 -1.27
CA LEU A 284 1.17 9.12 -1.47
C LEU A 284 1.64 9.11 -2.92
N LEU A 285 1.88 7.92 -3.49
CA LEU A 285 2.30 7.78 -4.88
C LEU A 285 1.21 8.28 -5.84
N GLU A 286 -0.06 8.00 -5.54
CA GLU A 286 -1.21 8.51 -6.29
C GLU A 286 -1.26 10.05 -6.27
N ALA A 287 -1.00 10.68 -5.12
CA ALA A 287 -0.94 12.13 -5.02
C ALA A 287 0.23 12.73 -5.82
N MET A 288 1.41 12.08 -5.79
CA MET A 288 2.55 12.46 -6.62
C MET A 288 2.24 12.31 -8.12
N ALA A 289 1.60 11.20 -8.52
CA ALA A 289 1.19 10.92 -9.89
C ALA A 289 0.10 11.87 -10.39
N SER A 290 -0.72 12.38 -9.46
CA SER A 290 -1.76 13.39 -9.71
C SER A 290 -1.23 14.82 -9.66
N GLU A 291 0.09 15.01 -9.60
CA GLU A 291 0.73 16.33 -9.60
C GLU A 291 0.27 17.24 -8.43
N ALA A 292 -0.06 16.65 -7.30
CA ALA A 292 -0.40 17.41 -6.10
C ALA A 292 0.85 18.03 -5.46
N LEU A 293 0.72 19.26 -4.95
CA LEU A 293 1.70 19.82 -4.02
C LEU A 293 1.47 19.19 -2.64
N ILE A 294 2.50 18.61 -2.03
CA ILE A 294 2.36 17.72 -0.88
C ILE A 294 2.94 18.34 0.40
N ALA A 295 2.16 18.28 1.49
CA ALA A 295 2.62 18.44 2.86
C ALA A 295 2.51 17.09 3.59
N ALA A 296 3.63 16.48 3.94
CA ALA A 296 3.67 15.15 4.53
C ALA A 296 4.05 15.19 6.02
N HIS A 297 3.54 14.23 6.80
CA HIS A 297 4.03 14.04 8.17
C HIS A 297 5.52 13.70 8.16
N ASP A 298 6.28 14.38 9.02
CA ASP A 298 7.74 14.22 9.15
C ASP A 298 8.08 12.87 9.78
N ASN A 299 8.36 11.89 8.92
CA ASN A 299 8.82 10.56 9.33
C ASN A 299 9.71 9.93 8.24
N PRO A 300 10.49 8.90 8.58
CA PRO A 300 11.42 8.27 7.64
C PRO A 300 10.74 7.67 6.40
N PHE A 301 9.51 7.16 6.50
CA PHE A 301 8.79 6.55 5.37
C PHE A 301 8.47 7.60 4.30
N ASN A 302 7.84 8.70 4.70
CA ASN A 302 7.51 9.79 3.78
C ASN A 302 8.78 10.44 3.20
N LYS A 303 9.81 10.66 4.03
CA LYS A 303 11.09 11.21 3.59
C LYS A 303 11.83 10.31 2.60
N SER A 304 11.73 8.98 2.74
CA SER A 304 12.36 8.04 1.80
C SER A 304 11.77 8.10 0.38
N VAL A 305 10.53 8.55 0.24
CA VAL A 305 9.82 8.69 -1.03
C VAL A 305 9.95 10.11 -1.58
N LEU A 306 9.62 11.11 -0.76
CA LEU A 306 9.51 12.51 -1.19
C LEU A 306 10.85 13.25 -1.17
N SER A 307 11.78 12.87 -0.30
CA SER A 307 13.06 13.57 -0.10
C SER A 307 12.85 15.07 0.20
N GLY A 308 13.41 15.97 -0.59
CA GLY A 308 13.24 17.42 -0.49
C GLY A 308 12.03 17.98 -1.25
N ASP A 309 11.22 17.14 -1.90
CA ASP A 309 10.16 17.56 -2.81
C ASP A 309 8.77 17.58 -2.17
N ALA A 310 8.71 17.95 -0.89
CA ALA A 310 7.48 18.18 -0.14
C ALA A 310 7.73 19.10 1.05
N PHE A 311 6.67 19.69 1.58
CA PHE A 311 6.67 20.29 2.91
C PHE A 311 6.49 19.21 3.97
N TYR A 312 7.00 19.48 5.18
CA TYR A 312 6.89 18.52 6.29
C TYR A 312 6.32 19.17 7.53
N PHE A 313 5.50 18.40 8.25
CA PHE A 313 4.94 18.79 9.56
C PHE A 313 5.04 17.65 10.57
N SER A 314 5.22 17.99 11.85
CA SER A 314 5.27 17.00 12.93
C SER A 314 4.10 17.14 13.92
N ASN A 315 3.35 18.25 13.88
CA ASN A 315 2.27 18.56 14.80
C ASN A 315 1.33 19.63 14.23
N ALA A 316 0.27 19.96 14.99
CA ALA A 316 -0.73 20.95 14.59
C ALA A 316 -0.15 22.35 14.34
N ALA A 317 0.87 22.77 15.11
CA ALA A 317 1.50 24.07 14.90
C ALA A 317 2.22 24.15 13.53
N GLY A 318 2.93 23.09 13.15
CA GLY A 318 3.56 22.99 11.82
C GLY A 318 2.52 22.98 10.69
N VAL A 319 1.38 22.32 10.89
CA VAL A 319 0.27 22.36 9.91
C VAL A 319 -0.28 23.76 9.78
N LYS A 320 -0.53 24.46 10.90
CA LYS A 320 -0.97 25.86 10.88
C LYS A 320 -0.03 26.75 10.09
N ASP A 321 1.27 26.63 10.33
CA ASP A 321 2.29 27.40 9.62
C ASP A 321 2.23 27.15 8.11
N LEU A 322 2.13 25.90 7.67
CA LEU A 322 2.00 25.54 6.25
C LEU A 322 0.70 26.10 5.64
N VAL A 323 -0.42 26.00 6.36
CA VAL A 323 -1.72 26.53 5.89
C VAL A 323 -1.70 28.04 5.67
N GLU A 324 -0.98 28.76 6.51
CA GLU A 324 -0.92 30.24 6.48
C GLU A 324 0.16 30.77 5.52
N ASN A 325 1.29 30.07 5.38
CA ASN A 325 2.51 30.62 4.74
C ASN A 325 2.87 29.97 3.40
N VAL A 326 2.41 28.74 3.08
CA VAL A 326 2.72 28.13 1.76
C VAL A 326 2.12 28.97 0.65
N GLN A 327 2.97 29.29 -0.33
CA GLN A 327 2.59 30.01 -1.55
C GLN A 327 3.01 29.17 -2.75
N ARG A 328 2.16 29.09 -3.78
CA ARG A 328 2.52 28.39 -5.03
C ARG A 328 3.43 29.27 -5.88
N LYS A 329 4.75 29.10 -5.71
CA LYS A 329 5.83 29.76 -6.48
C LYS A 329 6.57 28.74 -7.34
N ASP A 330 7.69 29.14 -7.91
CA ASP A 330 8.46 28.29 -8.80
C ASP A 330 9.12 27.09 -8.10
N MET A 331 9.48 27.22 -6.83
CA MET A 331 10.01 26.09 -6.03
C MET A 331 8.97 24.98 -5.87
N GLU A 332 7.72 25.32 -5.63
CA GLU A 332 6.63 24.37 -5.47
C GLU A 332 6.31 23.65 -6.79
N LYS A 333 6.42 24.34 -7.92
CA LYS A 333 6.31 23.73 -9.25
C LYS A 333 7.43 22.70 -9.47
N LEU A 334 8.65 23.02 -9.02
CA LEU A 334 9.78 22.09 -9.10
C LEU A 334 9.55 20.83 -8.22
N MET A 335 9.03 20.98 -7.00
CA MET A 335 8.68 19.84 -6.14
C MET A 335 7.67 18.91 -6.82
N VAL A 336 6.61 19.46 -7.42
CA VAL A 336 5.60 18.69 -8.16
C VAL A 336 6.23 17.95 -9.34
N SER A 337 7.03 18.67 -10.15
CA SER A 337 7.73 18.09 -11.32
C SER A 337 8.69 16.97 -10.92
N ASN A 338 9.47 17.16 -9.85
CA ASN A 338 10.38 16.14 -9.34
C ASN A 338 9.62 14.89 -8.83
N ASN A 339 8.51 15.08 -8.15
CA ASN A 339 7.66 13.98 -7.70
C ASN A 339 7.06 13.21 -8.88
N LEU A 340 6.57 13.90 -9.90
CA LEU A 340 6.09 13.25 -11.13
C LEU A 340 7.20 12.45 -11.81
N HIS A 341 8.42 13.02 -11.90
CA HIS A 341 9.60 12.32 -12.43
C HIS A 341 9.91 11.03 -11.63
N LYS A 342 9.82 11.07 -10.28
CA LYS A 342 10.00 9.86 -9.46
C LYS A 342 8.94 8.79 -9.82
N ILE A 343 7.67 9.17 -10.04
CA ILE A 343 6.65 8.21 -10.47
C ILE A 343 7.04 7.61 -11.82
N GLN A 344 7.38 8.42 -12.80
CA GLN A 344 7.72 7.94 -14.14
C GLN A 344 8.93 7.01 -14.19
N TYR A 345 9.94 7.24 -13.33
CA TYR A 345 11.22 6.53 -13.41
C TYR A 345 11.53 5.58 -12.26
N GLN A 346 10.84 5.66 -11.14
CA GLN A 346 11.10 4.82 -9.96
C GLN A 346 9.88 4.02 -9.50
N PHE A 347 8.69 4.64 -9.53
CA PHE A 347 7.47 4.08 -8.97
C PHE A 347 6.40 3.76 -10.04
N ASN A 348 6.80 3.50 -11.30
CA ASN A 348 5.86 3.03 -12.31
C ASN A 348 5.67 1.50 -12.25
N TRP A 349 4.50 1.04 -12.67
CA TRP A 349 4.13 -0.38 -12.59
C TRP A 349 5.03 -1.29 -13.41
N GLU A 350 5.54 -0.87 -14.58
CA GLU A 350 6.46 -1.69 -15.38
C GLU A 350 7.74 -2.01 -14.60
N LYS A 351 8.33 -1.02 -13.92
CA LYS A 351 9.52 -1.25 -13.07
C LYS A 351 9.22 -2.12 -11.85
N VAL A 352 8.04 -1.97 -11.25
CA VAL A 352 7.61 -2.83 -10.15
C VAL A 352 7.51 -4.28 -10.63
N ILE A 353 6.85 -4.50 -11.78
CA ILE A 353 6.69 -5.84 -12.38
C ILE A 353 8.07 -6.40 -12.77
N ASP A 354 8.96 -5.59 -13.37
CA ASP A 354 10.35 -5.98 -13.68
C ASP A 354 11.10 -6.44 -12.42
N GLY A 355 10.94 -5.68 -11.33
CA GLY A 355 11.55 -5.99 -10.05
C GLY A 355 11.06 -7.33 -9.47
N TYR A 356 9.74 -7.55 -9.50
CA TYR A 356 9.16 -8.82 -9.05
C TYR A 356 9.62 -9.99 -9.92
N GLU A 357 9.53 -9.87 -11.25
CA GLU A 357 9.93 -10.96 -12.15
C GLU A 357 11.41 -11.31 -11.99
N SER A 358 12.30 -10.31 -12.06
CA SER A 358 13.75 -10.52 -11.93
C SER A 358 14.09 -11.18 -10.61
N PHE A 359 13.49 -10.72 -9.50
CA PHE A 359 13.76 -11.30 -8.19
C PHE A 359 13.18 -12.70 -8.03
N ILE A 360 11.99 -12.97 -8.57
CA ILE A 360 11.39 -14.31 -8.59
C ILE A 360 12.29 -15.31 -9.33
N LEU A 361 12.80 -14.94 -10.50
CA LEU A 361 13.70 -15.78 -11.30
C LEU A 361 15.02 -16.04 -10.57
N GLU A 362 15.63 -15.00 -10.02
CA GLU A 362 16.86 -15.11 -9.21
C GLU A 362 16.67 -16.04 -8.01
N CYS A 363 15.59 -15.84 -7.24
CA CYS A 363 15.32 -16.69 -6.06
C CYS A 363 15.06 -18.14 -6.43
N TYR A 364 14.35 -18.39 -7.52
CA TYR A 364 14.09 -19.74 -8.01
C TYR A 364 15.38 -20.44 -8.42
N ASP A 365 16.24 -19.80 -9.20
CA ASP A 365 17.49 -20.35 -9.68
C ASP A 365 18.46 -20.62 -8.53
N ASN A 366 18.61 -19.68 -7.59
CA ASN A 366 19.49 -19.82 -6.43
C ASN A 366 19.07 -21.00 -5.54
N LEU A 367 17.79 -21.13 -5.20
CA LEU A 367 17.32 -22.20 -4.34
C LEU A 367 17.46 -23.57 -5.01
N ASN A 368 17.21 -23.67 -6.32
CA ASN A 368 17.41 -24.92 -7.07
C ASN A 368 18.88 -25.30 -7.14
N TYR A 369 19.77 -24.34 -7.33
CA TYR A 369 21.21 -24.57 -7.31
C TYR A 369 21.67 -25.11 -5.94
N GLU A 370 21.21 -24.50 -4.84
CA GLU A 370 21.49 -24.99 -3.48
C GLU A 370 20.97 -26.41 -3.24
N ARG A 371 19.76 -26.74 -3.69
CA ARG A 371 19.17 -28.08 -3.59
C ARG A 371 19.97 -29.11 -4.34
N ILE A 372 20.49 -28.78 -5.52
CA ILE A 372 21.35 -29.69 -6.31
C ILE A 372 22.65 -29.96 -5.57
N ILE A 373 23.32 -28.94 -5.02
CA ILE A 373 24.59 -29.07 -4.30
C ILE A 373 24.42 -29.89 -3.01
N THR A 374 23.33 -29.63 -2.26
CA THR A 374 23.07 -30.28 -0.95
C THR A 374 22.45 -31.66 -1.06
N GLY A 375 22.09 -32.11 -2.27
CA GLY A 375 21.43 -33.41 -2.49
C GLY A 375 20.01 -33.49 -1.91
N GLN A 376 19.43 -32.37 -1.53
CA GLN A 376 18.04 -32.27 -1.08
C GLN A 376 17.13 -32.14 -2.30
N ARG A 377 16.48 -33.24 -2.69
CA ARG A 377 15.41 -33.28 -3.71
C ARG A 377 14.05 -33.22 -3.08
#